data_a4be66336265a5287370d43734c6a2ea
#
_entry.id   a4be66336265a5287370d43734c6a2ea
#
_cell.length_a   1.000
_cell.length_b   1.000
_cell.length_c   1.000
_cell.angle_alpha   90.00
_cell.angle_beta   90.00
_cell.angle_gamma   90.00
#
_symmetry.space_group_name_H-M   'P 1'
#
loop_
_entity.id
_entity.type
_entity.pdbx_description
1 polymer ?
#
loop_
_entity_poly.entity_id
_entity_poly.type
_entity_poly.pdbx_seq_one_letter_code
_entity_poly.pdbx_strand_id
1 'polypeptide(L)'
;KKTFKLNIEGKNRDRVLDSVKHEIRKYVKRERRRELPEGVDFWDFDCRFGATEAQAVVVHFATLTGLIDGIASAGGEQFYVEILASHGRRQARPAGEQPV
;
A
#
# COMPACT_ATOMS: atom_id res chain seq x y z
N LYS A 1 -7.87 5.67 -2.26
CA LYS A 1 -7.68 5.94 -3.70
C LYS A 1 -7.02 7.30 -3.90
N LYS A 2 -5.84 7.29 -4.46
CA LYS A 2 -5.17 8.56 -4.70
C LYS A 2 -4.14 8.43 -5.82
N THR A 3 -4.09 9.44 -6.68
CA THR A 3 -3.02 9.59 -7.65
C THR A 3 -1.98 10.54 -7.07
N PHE A 4 -0.74 10.07 -7.00
CA PHE A 4 0.39 10.88 -6.55
C PHE A 4 1.22 11.33 -7.74
N LYS A 5 1.50 12.63 -7.80
CA LYS A 5 2.40 13.19 -8.81
C LYS A 5 3.78 13.29 -8.24
N LEU A 6 4.75 12.77 -8.98
CA LEU A 6 6.17 12.82 -8.58
C LEU A 6 6.88 14.03 -9.17
N ASN A 7 6.38 14.53 -10.29
CA ASN A 7 6.98 15.66 -10.97
C ASN A 7 6.23 16.94 -10.64
N ILE A 8 6.61 17.58 -9.54
CA ILE A 8 6.00 18.82 -9.07
C ILE A 8 6.98 19.96 -9.28
N GLU A 9 6.52 20.98 -10.02
CA GLU A 9 7.32 22.16 -10.29
C GLU A 9 7.80 22.82 -8.98
N GLY A 10 9.07 23.19 -8.94
CA GLY A 10 9.66 23.84 -7.79
C GLY A 10 10.01 22.91 -6.64
N LYS A 11 9.80 21.60 -6.80
CA LYS A 11 10.10 20.62 -5.74
C LYS A 11 11.08 19.56 -6.20
N ASN A 12 11.97 19.17 -5.29
CA ASN A 12 12.91 18.10 -5.53
C ASN A 12 12.14 16.77 -5.59
N ARG A 13 12.38 16.01 -6.65
CA ARG A 13 11.70 14.73 -6.88
C ARG A 13 11.89 13.73 -5.74
N ASP A 14 13.11 13.65 -5.19
CA ASP A 14 13.40 12.74 -4.09
C ASP A 14 12.62 13.10 -2.83
N ARG A 15 12.46 14.39 -2.55
CA ARG A 15 11.66 14.85 -1.43
C ARG A 15 10.17 14.56 -1.61
N VAL A 16 9.69 14.72 -2.84
CA VAL A 16 8.29 14.37 -3.16
C VAL A 16 8.08 12.88 -2.93
N LEU A 17 9.01 12.06 -3.39
CA LEU A 17 8.95 10.61 -3.23
C LEU A 17 8.92 10.22 -1.74
N ASP A 18 9.82 10.80 -0.94
CA ASP A 18 9.86 10.56 0.50
C ASP A 18 8.56 10.98 1.19
N SER A 19 8.02 12.13 0.79
CA SER A 19 6.77 12.64 1.33
C SER A 19 5.60 11.69 1.03
N VAL A 20 5.54 11.16 -0.18
CA VAL A 20 4.51 10.20 -0.58
C VAL A 20 4.61 8.92 0.24
N LYS A 21 5.81 8.39 0.37
CA LYS A 21 6.04 7.18 1.18
C LYS A 21 5.67 7.41 2.64
N HIS A 22 6.00 8.57 3.18
CA HIS A 22 5.66 8.94 4.54
C HIS A 22 4.14 9.02 4.73
N GLU A 23 3.44 9.63 3.79
CA GLU A 23 1.99 9.73 3.82
C GLU A 23 1.32 8.35 3.83
N ILE A 24 1.81 7.45 3.02
CA ILE A 24 1.31 6.07 2.96
C ILE A 24 1.54 5.35 4.29
N ARG A 25 2.75 5.45 4.84
CA ARG A 25 3.08 4.83 6.13
C ARG A 25 2.22 5.39 7.26
N LYS A 26 2.02 6.69 7.27
CA LYS A 26 1.21 7.37 8.26
C LYS A 26 -0.24 6.91 8.20
N TYR A 27 -0.78 6.79 7.00
CA TYR A 27 -2.14 6.28 6.79
C TYR A 27 -2.29 4.86 7.34
N VAL A 28 -1.39 3.96 6.97
CA VAL A 28 -1.42 2.57 7.43
C VAL A 28 -1.27 2.48 8.94
N LYS A 29 -0.34 3.25 9.50
CA LYS A 29 -0.13 3.28 10.95
C LYS A 29 -1.37 3.74 11.70
N ARG A 30 -2.04 4.76 11.18
CA ARG A 30 -3.29 5.26 11.75
C ARG A 30 -4.39 4.21 11.69
N GLU A 31 -4.53 3.51 10.57
CA GLU A 31 -5.55 2.48 10.43
C GLU A 31 -5.28 1.28 11.33
N ARG A 32 -4.02 0.91 11.54
CA ARG A 32 -3.64 -0.16 12.46
C ARG A 32 -3.95 0.13 13.92
N ARG A 33 -4.08 1.40 14.28
CA ARG A 33 -4.43 1.80 15.65
C ARG A 33 -5.91 1.75 15.93
N ARG A 34 -6.73 1.57 14.92
CA ARG A 34 -8.17 1.47 15.12
C ARG A 34 -8.49 0.20 15.87
N GLU A 35 -9.54 0.28 16.70
CA GLU A 35 -10.01 -0.88 17.43
C GLU A 35 -10.45 -1.98 16.47
N LEU A 36 -10.01 -3.21 16.74
CA LEU A 36 -10.39 -4.35 15.94
C LEU A 36 -11.82 -4.79 16.28
N PRO A 37 -12.66 -5.02 15.27
CA PRO A 37 -13.96 -5.60 15.49
C PRO A 37 -13.86 -6.99 16.12
N GLU A 38 -14.92 -7.42 16.78
CA GLU A 38 -14.99 -8.76 17.34
C GLU A 38 -14.75 -9.82 16.26
N GLY A 39 -13.92 -10.80 16.57
CA GLY A 39 -13.60 -11.90 15.64
C GLY A 39 -12.53 -11.56 14.62
N VAL A 40 -11.97 -10.35 14.67
CA VAL A 40 -10.89 -9.92 13.77
C VAL A 40 -9.58 -9.91 14.54
N ASP A 41 -8.56 -10.57 13.99
CA ASP A 41 -7.27 -10.72 14.66
C ASP A 41 -6.29 -9.60 14.35
N PHE A 42 -6.38 -9.01 13.15
CA PHE A 42 -5.50 -7.93 12.73
C PHE A 42 -6.11 -7.14 11.58
N TRP A 43 -5.59 -5.94 11.35
CA TRP A 43 -5.91 -5.17 10.17
C TRP A 43 -5.07 -5.65 9.01
N ASP A 44 -5.72 -5.93 7.89
CA ASP A 44 -5.06 -6.23 6.63
C ASP A 44 -5.29 -5.08 5.66
N PHE A 45 -4.53 -5.03 4.58
CA PHE A 45 -4.61 -3.95 3.61
C PHE A 45 -4.65 -4.52 2.20
N ASP A 46 -5.74 -4.24 1.51
CA ASP A 46 -5.88 -4.57 0.10
C ASP A 46 -5.36 -3.40 -0.72
N CYS A 47 -4.37 -3.65 -1.55
CA CYS A 47 -3.70 -2.61 -2.30
C CYS A 47 -3.82 -2.81 -3.79
N ARG A 48 -3.93 -1.69 -4.50
CA ARG A 48 -3.83 -1.65 -5.95
C ARG A 48 -2.82 -0.58 -6.33
N PHE A 49 -2.07 -0.84 -7.37
CA PHE A 49 -1.02 0.05 -7.83
C PHE A 49 -0.88 0.01 -9.35
N GLY A 50 -0.66 1.17 -9.94
CA GLY A 50 -0.42 1.29 -11.37
C GLY A 50 -0.03 2.71 -11.74
N ALA A 51 0.30 2.94 -13.00
CA ALA A 51 0.60 4.28 -13.49
C ALA A 51 -0.66 5.17 -13.47
N THR A 52 -1.82 4.56 -13.70
CA THR A 52 -3.13 5.21 -13.65
C THR A 52 -4.13 4.30 -12.96
N GLU A 53 -5.28 4.84 -12.59
CA GLU A 53 -6.36 4.04 -12.00
C GLU A 53 -6.78 2.89 -12.94
N ALA A 54 -6.87 3.15 -14.22
CA ALA A 54 -7.27 2.13 -15.21
C ALA A 54 -6.25 1.00 -15.33
N GLN A 55 -4.99 1.27 -15.04
CA GLN A 55 -3.91 0.29 -15.12
C GLN A 55 -3.57 -0.35 -13.77
N ALA A 56 -4.23 0.09 -12.70
CA ALA A 56 -3.95 -0.42 -11.37
C ALA A 56 -4.30 -1.90 -11.26
N VAL A 57 -3.38 -2.66 -10.67
CA VAL A 57 -3.54 -4.09 -10.43
C VAL A 57 -3.37 -4.38 -8.95
N VAL A 58 -3.95 -5.49 -8.50
CA VAL A 58 -3.82 -5.91 -7.11
C VAL A 58 -2.37 -6.25 -6.80
N VAL A 59 -1.84 -5.68 -5.73
CA VAL A 59 -0.47 -5.91 -5.30
C VAL A 59 -0.46 -6.16 -3.79
N HIS A 60 0.58 -6.85 -3.33
CA HIS A 60 0.77 -7.06 -1.91
C HIS A 60 1.32 -5.78 -1.27
N PHE A 61 0.80 -5.42 -0.09
CA PHE A 61 1.23 -4.20 0.60
C PHE A 61 2.75 -4.15 0.79
N ALA A 62 3.37 -5.29 1.12
CA ALA A 62 4.81 -5.35 1.35
C ALA A 62 5.65 -4.99 0.12
N THR A 63 5.08 -5.10 -1.09
CA THR A 63 5.79 -4.76 -2.33
C THR A 63 5.59 -3.31 -2.76
N LEU A 64 4.68 -2.60 -2.12
CA LEU A 64 4.25 -1.27 -2.56
C LEU A 64 5.40 -0.26 -2.63
N THR A 65 6.25 -0.21 -1.61
CA THR A 65 7.39 0.71 -1.58
C THR A 65 8.35 0.47 -2.73
N GLY A 66 8.64 -0.81 -3.02
CA GLY A 66 9.49 -1.19 -4.15
C GLY A 66 8.91 -0.81 -5.50
N LEU A 67 7.58 -0.95 -5.64
CA LEU A 67 6.88 -0.55 -6.86
C LEU A 67 6.92 0.97 -7.07
N ILE A 68 6.78 1.73 -6.00
CA ILE A 68 6.90 3.20 -6.06
C ILE A 68 8.31 3.59 -6.48
N ASP A 69 9.34 2.96 -5.91
CA ASP A 69 10.72 3.19 -6.29
C ASP A 69 10.97 2.84 -7.76
N GLY A 70 10.37 1.77 -8.23
CA GLY A 70 10.44 1.36 -9.64
C GLY A 70 9.89 2.41 -10.59
N ILE A 71 8.75 2.97 -10.28
CA ILE A 71 8.15 4.05 -11.08
C ILE A 71 9.06 5.27 -11.09
N ALA A 72 9.58 5.65 -9.92
CA ALA A 72 10.46 6.82 -9.80
C ALA A 72 11.77 6.63 -10.57
N SER A 73 12.37 5.43 -10.51
CA SER A 73 13.60 5.11 -11.23
C SER A 73 13.41 5.05 -12.74
N ALA A 74 12.23 4.64 -13.19
CA ALA A 74 11.89 4.63 -14.60
C ALA A 74 11.53 5.99 -15.17
N GLY A 75 11.58 7.04 -14.37
CA GLY A 75 11.21 8.39 -14.81
C GLY A 75 9.71 8.64 -14.85
N GLY A 76 8.91 7.82 -14.21
CA GLY A 76 7.48 8.01 -14.14
C GLY A 76 7.09 9.32 -13.47
N GLU A 77 6.06 9.97 -13.97
CA GLU A 77 5.62 11.28 -13.48
C GLU A 77 4.57 11.18 -12.40
N GLN A 78 3.84 10.07 -12.37
CA GLN A 78 2.78 9.82 -11.42
C GLN A 78 2.53 8.34 -11.24
N PHE A 79 1.82 8.02 -10.18
CA PHE A 79 1.30 6.66 -9.98
C PHE A 79 -0.02 6.74 -9.21
N TYR A 80 -0.80 5.69 -9.38
CA TYR A 80 -2.06 5.52 -8.66
C TYR A 80 -1.88 4.46 -7.59
N VAL A 81 -2.36 4.72 -6.39
CA VAL A 81 -2.36 3.76 -5.29
C VAL A 81 -3.73 3.73 -4.63
N GLU A 82 -4.16 2.53 -4.30
CA GLU A 82 -5.37 2.28 -3.54
C GLU A 82 -5.02 1.39 -2.36
N ILE A 83 -5.34 1.84 -1.16
CA ILE A 83 -5.11 1.07 0.07
C ILE A 83 -6.42 1.06 0.83
N LEU A 84 -6.97 -0.13 1.00
CA LEU A 84 -8.22 -0.33 1.74
C LEU A 84 -7.94 -1.22 2.93
N ALA A 85 -8.29 -0.73 4.12
CA ALA A 85 -8.19 -1.53 5.33
C ALA A 85 -9.25 -2.63 5.28
N SER A 86 -8.85 -3.85 5.55
CA SER A 86 -9.72 -5.01 5.60
C SER A 86 -9.49 -5.80 6.88
N HIS A 87 -10.35 -6.77 7.13
CA HIS A 87 -10.28 -7.59 8.32
C HIS A 87 -9.49 -8.85 8.04
N GLY A 88 -8.40 -9.06 8.78
CA GLY A 88 -7.61 -10.27 8.71
C GLY A 88 -7.90 -11.18 9.90
N ARG A 89 -7.88 -12.46 9.66
CA ARG A 89 -8.00 -13.47 10.70
C ARG A 89 -6.82 -14.41 10.64
N ARG A 90 -6.26 -14.67 11.81
CA ARG A 90 -5.26 -15.73 11.90
C ARG A 90 -5.99 -17.04 11.75
N GLN A 91 -5.66 -17.75 10.70
CA GLN A 91 -6.19 -19.09 10.55
C GLN A 91 -5.45 -20.01 11.49
N ALA A 92 -6.17 -20.53 12.49
CA ALA A 92 -5.70 -21.69 13.18
C ALA A 92 -5.65 -22.81 12.14
N ARG A 93 -4.49 -23.37 11.89
CA ARG A 93 -4.37 -24.47 10.96
C ARG A 93 -5.12 -25.66 11.53
N PRO A 94 -6.19 -26.13 10.89
CA PRO A 94 -6.79 -27.38 11.28
C PRO A 94 -5.75 -28.49 11.19
N ALA A 95 -5.87 -29.49 12.03
CA ALA A 95 -4.91 -30.58 12.07
C ALA A 95 -4.68 -31.23 10.69
N GLY A 96 -5.66 -31.20 9.81
CA GLY A 96 -5.54 -31.75 8.47
C GLY A 96 -4.86 -30.85 7.44
N GLU A 97 -4.51 -29.63 7.81
CA GLU A 97 -3.90 -28.64 6.91
C GLU A 97 -2.44 -28.38 7.23
N GLN A 98 -1.83 -29.20 7.99
CA GLN A 98 -0.43 -29.01 8.28
C GLN A 98 0.39 -29.10 7.00
N PRO A 99 1.26 -28.12 6.74
CA PRO A 99 2.14 -28.23 5.60
C PRO A 99 3.03 -29.44 5.81
N VAL A 100 3.03 -30.22 4.82
CA VAL A 100 3.86 -31.42 4.82
C VAL A 100 5.29 -31.02 4.49
#